data_f05e95ba944cfc4bd2181c9edf0efa2c
#
_entry.id   f05e95ba944cfc4bd2181c9edf0efa2c
#
_cell.length_a   1.000
_cell.length_b   1.000
_cell.length_c   1.000
_cell.angle_alpha   90.00
_cell.angle_beta   90.00
_cell.angle_gamma   90.00
#
_symmetry.space_group_name_H-M   'P 1'
#
loop_
_entity.id
_entity.type
_entity.pdbx_description
1 polymer ?
#
loop_
_entity_poly.entity_id
_entity_poly.type
_entity_poly.pdbx_seq_one_letter_code
_entity_poly.pdbx_strand_id
1 'polypeptide(L)'
;ARALAQCRDSALADTAPQISLMTGYQPGMIGRIAQMHGEYYARHHDFGAFFEGKVASGVAEFATRLSSPANQIWLAIREGKIVGSLAIDGEDLGQQEAHLRWFILDDSCRGTGIGRRLLSEAMAFCDSRQFSAVQLWTFKGLDAARKLYESFGFTLIREWQGEQWGKVMTEQQFTRSGNIG
;
A
#
# COMPACT_ATOMS: atom_id res chain seq x y z
N ALA A 1 44.47 15.44 32.32
CA ALA A 1 44.30 15.21 30.90
C ALA A 1 43.65 13.85 30.62
N ARG A 2 42.45 13.54 31.15
CA ARG A 2 41.71 12.29 30.83
C ARG A 2 40.20 12.47 30.83
N ALA A 3 39.64 13.63 30.46
CA ALA A 3 38.19 13.88 30.50
C ALA A 3 37.58 14.29 29.15
N LEU A 4 38.28 14.10 28.02
CA LEU A 4 37.78 14.54 26.70
C LEU A 4 37.61 13.41 25.69
N ALA A 5 37.67 12.12 26.08
CA ALA A 5 37.59 11.00 25.17
C ALA A 5 36.27 10.20 25.25
N GLN A 6 35.29 10.58 26.07
CA GLN A 6 34.07 9.79 26.27
C GLN A 6 32.78 10.40 25.72
N CYS A 7 32.85 11.49 24.94
CA CYS A 7 31.65 12.12 24.36
C CYS A 7 31.51 11.95 22.86
N ARG A 8 32.19 11.00 22.22
CA ARG A 8 32.11 10.82 20.76
C ARG A 8 31.39 9.58 20.27
N ASP A 9 31.02 8.65 21.14
CA ASP A 9 30.42 7.39 20.70
C ASP A 9 28.88 7.32 20.82
N SER A 10 28.21 8.35 21.33
CA SER A 10 26.76 8.33 21.44
C SER A 10 26.01 9.09 20.34
N ALA A 11 26.72 9.73 19.40
CA ALA A 11 26.11 10.54 18.35
C ALA A 11 26.03 9.84 17.00
N LEU A 12 26.54 8.61 16.88
CA LEU A 12 26.56 7.88 15.59
C LEU A 12 25.49 6.79 15.49
N ALA A 13 24.62 6.61 16.50
CA ALA A 13 23.62 5.55 16.51
C ALA A 13 22.25 5.96 15.95
N ASP A 14 22.05 7.24 15.55
CA ASP A 14 20.73 7.77 15.20
C ASP A 14 20.67 8.39 13.80
N THR A 15 21.43 7.87 12.83
CA THR A 15 21.44 8.40 11.46
C THR A 15 20.82 7.47 10.40
N ALA A 16 20.02 6.47 10.81
CA ALA A 16 19.23 5.73 9.83
C ALA A 16 18.18 6.67 9.25
N PRO A 17 18.09 6.80 7.88
CA PRO A 17 17.08 7.64 7.26
C PRO A 17 15.68 7.21 7.69
N GLN A 18 14.93 8.15 8.25
CA GLN A 18 13.57 7.87 8.70
C GLN A 18 12.60 7.88 7.53
N ILE A 19 11.61 6.99 7.58
CA ILE A 19 10.52 6.94 6.62
C ILE A 19 9.38 7.79 7.15
N SER A 20 8.95 8.79 6.36
CA SER A 20 7.79 9.62 6.64
C SER A 20 6.62 9.22 5.75
N LEU A 21 5.40 9.47 6.21
CA LEU A 21 4.19 9.28 5.42
C LEU A 21 3.69 10.63 4.90
N MET A 22 3.35 10.67 3.62
CA MET A 22 2.72 11.83 2.98
C MET A 22 1.39 11.39 2.37
N THR A 23 0.42 12.29 2.36
CA THR A 23 -0.88 12.05 1.73
C THR A 23 -1.07 12.92 0.50
N GLY A 24 -1.89 12.43 -0.42
CA GLY A 24 -2.23 13.17 -1.64
C GLY A 24 -1.20 13.03 -2.75
N TYR A 25 -1.47 13.67 -3.86
CA TYR A 25 -0.63 13.61 -5.05
C TYR A 25 0.76 14.18 -4.79
N GLN A 26 1.77 13.42 -5.22
CA GLN A 26 3.16 13.87 -5.26
C GLN A 26 3.69 13.68 -6.69
N PRO A 27 4.39 14.68 -7.25
CA PRO A 27 4.98 14.54 -8.58
C PRO A 27 5.87 13.28 -8.68
N GLY A 28 5.66 12.50 -9.75
CA GLY A 28 6.39 11.26 -9.98
C GLY A 28 5.75 10.01 -9.36
N MET A 29 4.70 10.15 -8.54
CA MET A 29 4.12 8.99 -7.86
C MET A 29 3.50 7.98 -8.83
N ILE A 30 2.87 8.42 -9.92
CA ILE A 30 2.22 7.52 -10.89
C ILE A 30 3.25 6.55 -11.47
N GLY A 31 4.34 7.07 -12.00
CA GLY A 31 5.42 6.25 -12.54
C GLY A 31 6.09 5.40 -11.47
N ARG A 32 6.31 5.94 -10.28
CA ARG A 32 6.99 5.20 -9.21
C ARG A 32 6.16 4.04 -8.67
N ILE A 33 4.86 4.23 -8.47
CA ILE A 33 3.95 3.16 -8.04
C ILE A 33 3.91 2.05 -9.09
N ALA A 34 3.79 2.42 -10.38
CA ALA A 34 3.84 1.46 -11.48
C ALA A 34 5.18 0.72 -11.53
N GLN A 35 6.31 1.41 -11.34
CA GLN A 35 7.64 0.81 -11.31
C GLN A 35 7.77 -0.20 -10.16
N MET A 36 7.38 0.17 -8.95
CA MET A 36 7.49 -0.73 -7.79
C MET A 36 6.66 -2.01 -7.99
N HIS A 37 5.44 -1.88 -8.51
CA HIS A 37 4.59 -3.03 -8.83
C HIS A 37 5.18 -3.86 -9.97
N GLY A 38 5.56 -3.22 -11.07
CA GLY A 38 6.08 -3.90 -12.24
C GLY A 38 7.33 -4.72 -11.94
N GLU A 39 8.29 -4.13 -11.23
CA GLU A 39 9.53 -4.80 -10.88
C GLU A 39 9.33 -5.96 -9.90
N TYR A 40 8.54 -5.74 -8.84
CA TYR A 40 8.28 -6.78 -7.83
C TYR A 40 7.57 -7.99 -8.44
N TYR A 41 6.47 -7.75 -9.16
CA TYR A 41 5.65 -8.84 -9.69
C TYR A 41 6.27 -9.52 -10.92
N ALA A 42 7.14 -8.84 -11.67
CA ALA A 42 7.96 -9.49 -12.70
C ALA A 42 8.94 -10.47 -12.08
N ARG A 43 9.62 -10.05 -11.01
CA ARG A 43 10.66 -10.85 -10.34
C ARG A 43 10.08 -12.05 -9.60
N HIS A 44 8.95 -11.90 -8.93
CA HIS A 44 8.41 -12.93 -8.04
C HIS A 44 7.26 -13.73 -8.64
N HIS A 45 6.58 -13.23 -9.66
CA HIS A 45 5.36 -13.84 -10.20
C HIS A 45 5.33 -13.90 -11.72
N ASP A 46 6.39 -13.47 -12.39
CA ASP A 46 6.51 -13.48 -13.85
C ASP A 46 5.40 -12.65 -14.54
N PHE A 47 4.96 -11.57 -13.92
CA PHE A 47 4.05 -10.61 -14.55
C PHE A 47 4.82 -9.71 -15.51
N GLY A 48 4.15 -9.22 -16.57
CA GLY A 48 4.78 -8.44 -17.61
C GLY A 48 4.14 -7.07 -17.83
N ALA A 49 4.31 -6.55 -19.04
CA ALA A 49 3.89 -5.20 -19.41
C ALA A 49 2.38 -4.95 -19.25
N PHE A 50 1.56 -5.95 -19.47
CA PHE A 50 0.11 -5.84 -19.28
C PHE A 50 -0.21 -5.43 -17.84
N PHE A 51 0.40 -6.09 -16.86
CA PHE A 51 0.19 -5.78 -15.44
C PHE A 51 0.70 -4.39 -15.08
N GLU A 52 1.93 -4.05 -15.49
CA GLU A 52 2.48 -2.72 -15.22
C GLU A 52 1.63 -1.62 -15.84
N GLY A 53 1.19 -1.80 -17.08
CA GLY A 53 0.30 -0.85 -17.77
C GLY A 53 -1.05 -0.70 -17.08
N LYS A 54 -1.61 -1.79 -16.56
CA LYS A 54 -2.85 -1.78 -15.80
C LYS A 54 -2.71 -0.97 -14.50
N VAL A 55 -1.60 -1.14 -13.79
CA VAL A 55 -1.30 -0.35 -12.58
C VAL A 55 -1.14 1.12 -12.96
N ALA A 56 -0.33 1.45 -13.96
CA ALA A 56 -0.08 2.82 -14.37
C ALA A 56 -1.37 3.54 -14.80
N SER A 57 -2.20 2.89 -15.59
CA SER A 57 -3.49 3.44 -16.05
C SER A 57 -4.45 3.67 -14.89
N GLY A 58 -4.53 2.71 -13.98
CA GLY A 58 -5.41 2.81 -12.81
C GLY A 58 -4.98 3.92 -11.86
N VAL A 59 -3.69 4.03 -11.57
CA VAL A 59 -3.17 5.09 -10.70
C VAL A 59 -3.36 6.46 -11.35
N ALA A 60 -3.14 6.59 -12.67
CA ALA A 60 -3.33 7.83 -13.40
C ALA A 60 -4.80 8.29 -13.35
N GLU A 61 -5.74 7.37 -13.55
CA GLU A 61 -7.17 7.67 -13.44
C GLU A 61 -7.55 8.09 -12.03
N PHE A 62 -7.12 7.33 -11.02
CA PHE A 62 -7.39 7.62 -9.62
C PHE A 62 -6.84 8.98 -9.20
N ALA A 63 -5.66 9.36 -9.68
CA ALA A 63 -5.04 10.65 -9.38
C ALA A 63 -5.94 11.83 -9.77
N THR A 64 -6.78 11.69 -10.81
CA THR A 64 -7.73 12.74 -11.21
C THR A 64 -8.86 12.92 -10.21
N ARG A 65 -9.08 11.97 -9.31
CA ARG A 65 -10.15 11.97 -8.33
C ARG A 65 -9.67 12.12 -6.87
N LEU A 66 -8.39 12.45 -6.66
CA LEU A 66 -7.82 12.61 -5.31
C LEU A 66 -8.37 13.81 -4.56
N SER A 67 -9.03 14.76 -5.23
CA SER A 67 -9.72 15.87 -4.57
C SER A 67 -11.02 15.46 -3.88
N SER A 68 -11.57 14.29 -4.21
CA SER A 68 -12.76 13.75 -3.53
C SER A 68 -12.44 13.39 -2.09
N PRO A 69 -13.30 13.77 -1.10
CA PRO A 69 -13.07 13.40 0.29
C PRO A 69 -13.21 11.89 0.57
N ALA A 70 -13.74 11.12 -0.37
CA ALA A 70 -13.86 9.67 -0.28
C ALA A 70 -12.58 8.94 -0.68
N ASN A 71 -11.61 9.65 -1.26
CA ASN A 71 -10.38 9.08 -1.80
C ASN A 71 -9.16 9.59 -1.05
N GLN A 72 -8.16 8.74 -0.87
CA GLN A 72 -6.87 9.15 -0.33
C GLN A 72 -5.77 8.19 -0.78
N ILE A 73 -4.56 8.71 -0.84
CA ILE A 73 -3.36 7.91 -1.05
C ILE A 73 -2.33 8.28 0.02
N TRP A 74 -1.63 7.26 0.53
CA TRP A 74 -0.52 7.41 1.46
C TRP A 74 0.75 6.94 0.77
N LEU A 75 1.78 7.74 0.86
CA LEU A 75 3.09 7.47 0.29
C LEU A 75 4.12 7.42 1.41
N ALA A 76 4.90 6.36 1.45
CA ALA A 76 6.05 6.26 2.34
C ALA A 76 7.25 6.87 1.63
N ILE A 77 7.90 7.84 2.26
CA ILE A 77 9.01 8.61 1.67
C ILE A 77 10.25 8.41 2.53
N ARG A 78 11.36 8.09 1.89
CA ARG A 78 12.68 8.03 2.50
C ARG A 78 13.68 8.76 1.59
N GLU A 79 14.39 9.76 2.15
CA GLU A 79 15.36 10.57 1.41
C GLU A 79 14.80 11.10 0.08
N GLY A 80 13.56 11.63 0.13
CA GLY A 80 12.91 12.19 -1.05
C GLY A 80 12.40 11.17 -2.07
N LYS A 81 12.55 9.87 -1.81
CA LYS A 81 12.11 8.80 -2.72
C LYS A 81 10.89 8.09 -2.17
N ILE A 82 9.90 7.85 -3.02
CA ILE A 82 8.74 7.03 -2.66
C ILE A 82 9.20 5.57 -2.54
N VAL A 83 8.98 4.98 -1.36
CA VAL A 83 9.36 3.60 -1.04
C VAL A 83 8.17 2.73 -0.64
N GLY A 84 6.98 3.28 -0.64
CA GLY A 84 5.76 2.53 -0.40
C GLY A 84 4.53 3.34 -0.75
N SER A 85 3.42 2.64 -0.98
CA SER A 85 2.13 3.27 -1.28
C SER A 85 0.97 2.42 -0.78
N LEU A 86 -0.16 3.08 -0.55
CA LEU A 86 -1.46 2.46 -0.34
C LEU A 86 -2.52 3.50 -0.69
N ALA A 87 -3.53 3.10 -1.47
CA ALA A 87 -4.63 3.98 -1.83
C ALA A 87 -5.97 3.41 -1.36
N ILE A 88 -6.87 4.31 -1.00
CA ILE A 88 -8.29 4.02 -0.77
C ILE A 88 -9.10 4.77 -1.82
N ASP A 89 -9.81 4.01 -2.63
CA ASP A 89 -10.79 4.52 -3.58
C ASP A 89 -12.18 4.28 -2.99
N GLY A 90 -12.83 5.36 -2.56
CA GLY A 90 -14.15 5.29 -1.94
C GLY A 90 -15.30 5.49 -2.93
N GLU A 91 -15.03 5.47 -4.24
CA GLU A 91 -16.01 5.78 -5.25
C GLU A 91 -16.27 4.66 -6.26
N ASP A 92 -15.23 3.91 -6.64
CA ASP A 92 -15.33 2.98 -7.79
C ASP A 92 -16.24 1.77 -7.56
N LEU A 93 -16.40 1.33 -6.32
CA LEU A 93 -17.29 0.20 -5.99
C LEU A 93 -18.73 0.65 -5.71
N GLY A 94 -18.95 1.91 -5.36
CA GLY A 94 -20.25 2.39 -4.93
C GLY A 94 -20.66 1.84 -3.56
N GLN A 95 -21.93 2.02 -3.17
CA GLN A 95 -22.55 1.43 -1.96
C GLN A 95 -21.84 1.74 -0.65
N GLN A 96 -21.12 2.87 -0.59
CA GLN A 96 -20.33 3.26 0.59
C GLN A 96 -19.27 2.21 0.97
N GLU A 97 -18.73 1.50 -0.02
CA GLU A 97 -17.63 0.58 0.16
C GLU A 97 -16.32 1.22 -0.32
N ALA A 98 -15.25 0.99 0.41
CA ALA A 98 -13.91 1.43 0.05
C ALA A 98 -13.16 0.31 -0.63
N HIS A 99 -12.35 0.66 -1.64
CA HIS A 99 -11.47 -0.23 -2.37
C HIS A 99 -10.02 0.07 -2.01
N LEU A 100 -9.38 -0.85 -1.30
CA LEU A 100 -7.95 -0.76 -1.00
C LEU A 100 -7.16 -1.18 -2.23
N ARG A 101 -6.29 -0.29 -2.71
CA ARG A 101 -5.56 -0.49 -3.96
C ARG A 101 -4.08 -0.10 -3.80
N TRP A 102 -3.25 -0.68 -4.65
CA TRP A 102 -1.83 -0.32 -4.84
C TRP A 102 -1.06 -0.25 -3.52
N PHE A 103 -1.24 -1.28 -2.69
CA PHE A 103 -0.46 -1.46 -1.49
C PHE A 103 0.84 -2.20 -1.85
N ILE A 104 1.94 -1.48 -1.79
CA ILE A 104 3.26 -2.03 -2.11
C ILE A 104 4.34 -1.35 -1.28
N LEU A 105 5.40 -2.10 -0.98
CA LEU A 105 6.59 -1.61 -0.32
C LEU A 105 7.81 -1.95 -1.18
N ASP A 106 8.73 -1.00 -1.28
CA ASP A 106 10.08 -1.28 -1.77
C ASP A 106 10.75 -2.32 -0.86
N ASP A 107 11.59 -3.18 -1.43
CA ASP A 107 12.24 -4.26 -0.67
C ASP A 107 13.05 -3.72 0.53
N SER A 108 13.60 -2.51 0.42
CA SER A 108 14.35 -1.86 1.50
C SER A 108 13.49 -1.53 2.73
N CYS A 109 12.18 -1.56 2.61
CA CYS A 109 11.24 -1.24 3.70
C CYS A 109 10.74 -2.47 4.46
N ARG A 110 11.12 -3.67 4.05
CA ARG A 110 10.69 -4.91 4.71
C ARG A 110 11.26 -4.96 6.13
N GLY A 111 10.41 -5.35 7.08
CA GLY A 111 10.79 -5.43 8.50
C GLY A 111 10.88 -4.09 9.21
N THR A 112 10.48 -2.98 8.58
CA THR A 112 10.51 -1.63 9.19
C THR A 112 9.20 -1.25 9.88
N GLY A 113 8.14 -2.05 9.74
CA GLY A 113 6.81 -1.73 10.26
C GLY A 113 6.03 -0.74 9.42
N ILE A 114 6.56 -0.32 8.26
CA ILE A 114 5.92 0.71 7.44
C ILE A 114 4.63 0.22 6.79
N GLY A 115 4.57 -1.07 6.41
CA GLY A 115 3.34 -1.66 5.88
C GLY A 115 2.18 -1.59 6.87
N ARG A 116 2.45 -1.90 8.13
CA ARG A 116 1.47 -1.78 9.21
C ARG A 116 1.04 -0.33 9.44
N ARG A 117 1.97 0.61 9.37
CA ARG A 117 1.65 2.04 9.50
C ARG A 117 0.76 2.52 8.36
N LEU A 118 1.08 2.17 7.13
CA LEU A 118 0.25 2.51 5.97
C LEU A 118 -1.17 1.96 6.12
N LEU A 119 -1.30 0.70 6.47
CA LEU A 119 -2.59 0.06 6.61
C LEU A 119 -3.38 0.63 7.81
N SER A 120 -2.70 0.95 8.90
CA SER A 120 -3.32 1.61 10.07
C SER A 120 -3.91 2.98 9.70
N GLU A 121 -3.16 3.81 8.99
CA GLU A 121 -3.64 5.12 8.51
C GLU A 121 -4.83 4.96 7.56
N ALA A 122 -4.75 4.02 6.63
CA ALA A 122 -5.83 3.77 5.66
C ALA A 122 -7.11 3.30 6.36
N MET A 123 -7.01 2.41 7.34
CA MET A 123 -8.20 1.92 8.06
C MET A 123 -8.79 3.00 8.97
N ALA A 124 -7.98 3.84 9.59
CA ALA A 124 -8.46 4.99 10.33
C ALA A 124 -9.24 5.96 9.43
N PHE A 125 -8.74 6.19 8.22
CA PHE A 125 -9.44 6.98 7.20
C PHE A 125 -10.79 6.36 6.85
N CYS A 126 -10.83 5.05 6.57
CA CYS A 126 -12.06 4.35 6.22
C CYS A 126 -13.09 4.42 7.36
N ASP A 127 -12.66 4.25 8.60
CA ASP A 127 -13.54 4.34 9.77
C ASP A 127 -14.06 5.77 9.95
N SER A 128 -13.23 6.80 9.75
CA SER A 128 -13.64 8.20 9.84
C SER A 128 -14.64 8.60 8.76
N ARG A 129 -14.57 7.97 7.59
CA ARG A 129 -15.51 8.19 6.48
C ARG A 129 -16.75 7.30 6.56
N GLN A 130 -16.82 6.41 7.56
CA GLN A 130 -17.95 5.51 7.80
C GLN A 130 -18.30 4.61 6.61
N PHE A 131 -17.28 4.12 5.90
CA PHE A 131 -17.48 3.10 4.89
C PHE A 131 -18.05 1.83 5.54
N SER A 132 -19.04 1.23 4.87
CA SER A 132 -19.69 0.00 5.37
C SER A 132 -18.76 -1.21 5.30
N ALA A 133 -17.84 -1.22 4.35
CA ALA A 133 -16.86 -2.28 4.18
C ALA A 133 -15.65 -1.75 3.41
N VAL A 134 -14.52 -2.43 3.57
CA VAL A 134 -13.32 -2.24 2.76
C VAL A 134 -13.07 -3.54 2.02
N GLN A 135 -12.95 -3.46 0.69
CA GLN A 135 -12.69 -4.59 -0.18
C GLN A 135 -11.28 -4.51 -0.74
N LEU A 136 -10.64 -5.66 -0.92
CA LEU A 136 -9.40 -5.76 -1.69
C LEU A 136 -9.39 -7.05 -2.50
N TRP A 137 -8.73 -7.00 -3.65
CA TRP A 137 -8.52 -8.14 -4.53
C TRP A 137 -7.03 -8.42 -4.63
N THR A 138 -6.67 -9.67 -4.52
CA THR A 138 -5.28 -10.16 -4.54
C THR A 138 -5.26 -11.57 -5.11
N PHE A 139 -4.17 -12.29 -4.92
CA PHE A 139 -4.07 -13.68 -5.32
C PHE A 139 -3.34 -14.49 -4.25
N LYS A 140 -3.57 -15.79 -4.30
CA LYS A 140 -3.00 -16.76 -3.35
C LYS A 140 -1.48 -16.80 -3.46
N GLY A 141 -0.81 -16.84 -2.32
CA GLY A 141 0.65 -16.95 -2.23
C GLY A 141 1.34 -15.72 -1.66
N LEU A 142 0.63 -14.60 -1.49
CA LEU A 142 1.16 -13.41 -0.86
C LEU A 142 0.95 -13.48 0.66
N ASP A 143 1.60 -14.42 1.32
CA ASP A 143 1.31 -14.81 2.69
C ASP A 143 1.58 -13.71 3.72
N ALA A 144 2.65 -12.95 3.56
CA ALA A 144 2.98 -11.86 4.46
C ALA A 144 1.91 -10.74 4.41
N ALA A 145 1.45 -10.39 3.20
CA ALA A 145 0.39 -9.41 3.01
C ALA A 145 -0.93 -9.93 3.60
N ARG A 146 -1.26 -11.19 3.36
CA ARG A 146 -2.46 -11.82 3.91
C ARG A 146 -2.49 -11.76 5.43
N LYS A 147 -1.39 -12.11 6.10
CA LYS A 147 -1.31 -12.04 7.57
C LYS A 147 -1.54 -10.63 8.07
N LEU A 148 -0.97 -9.64 7.38
CA LEU A 148 -1.16 -8.24 7.73
C LEU A 148 -2.63 -7.82 7.57
N TYR A 149 -3.27 -8.17 6.45
CA TYR A 149 -4.70 -7.90 6.24
C TYR A 149 -5.56 -8.53 7.32
N GLU A 150 -5.32 -9.82 7.62
CA GLU A 150 -6.08 -10.53 8.66
C GLU A 150 -5.92 -9.87 10.04
N SER A 151 -4.73 -9.34 10.34
CA SER A 151 -4.48 -8.63 11.62
C SER A 151 -5.28 -7.33 11.74
N PHE A 152 -5.81 -6.79 10.63
CA PHE A 152 -6.69 -5.61 10.61
C PHE A 152 -8.17 -5.96 10.44
N GLY A 153 -8.53 -7.24 10.51
CA GLY A 153 -9.92 -7.69 10.45
C GLY A 153 -10.43 -8.05 9.07
N PHE A 154 -9.54 -8.13 8.07
CA PHE A 154 -9.93 -8.63 6.74
C PHE A 154 -10.11 -10.14 6.78
N THR A 155 -11.13 -10.64 6.08
CA THR A 155 -11.40 -12.07 5.92
C THR A 155 -11.55 -12.42 4.44
N LEU A 156 -11.08 -13.61 4.07
CA LEU A 156 -11.26 -14.15 2.72
C LEU A 156 -12.73 -14.51 2.52
N ILE A 157 -13.37 -13.95 1.48
CA ILE A 157 -14.77 -14.21 1.17
C ILE A 157 -14.98 -14.91 -0.17
N ARG A 158 -14.01 -14.83 -1.09
CA ARG A 158 -14.11 -15.48 -2.41
C ARG A 158 -12.73 -15.87 -2.90
N GLU A 159 -12.69 -16.99 -3.61
CA GLU A 159 -11.48 -17.48 -4.29
C GLU A 159 -11.91 -18.12 -5.62
N TRP A 160 -11.21 -17.81 -6.70
CA TRP A 160 -11.52 -18.31 -8.04
C TRP A 160 -10.28 -18.31 -8.92
N GLN A 161 -10.34 -19.03 -10.05
CA GLN A 161 -9.32 -18.93 -11.08
C GLN A 161 -9.65 -17.77 -12.00
N GLY A 162 -8.68 -16.87 -12.23
CA GLY A 162 -8.87 -15.70 -13.08
C GLY A 162 -7.55 -15.22 -13.66
N GLU A 163 -7.63 -14.23 -14.55
CA GLU A 163 -6.46 -13.70 -15.25
C GLU A 163 -6.51 -12.17 -15.37
N GLN A 164 -7.09 -11.50 -14.37
CA GLN A 164 -7.26 -10.05 -14.44
C GLN A 164 -5.94 -9.28 -14.55
N TRP A 165 -4.82 -9.88 -14.14
CA TRP A 165 -3.50 -9.27 -14.22
C TRP A 165 -2.64 -9.79 -15.37
N GLY A 166 -3.26 -10.50 -16.34
CA GLY A 166 -2.59 -10.99 -17.54
C GLY A 166 -2.01 -12.40 -17.43
N LYS A 167 -2.24 -13.08 -16.30
CA LYS A 167 -1.78 -14.44 -16.04
C LYS A 167 -2.84 -15.16 -15.21
N VAL A 168 -3.03 -16.46 -15.46
CA VAL A 168 -3.97 -17.26 -14.67
C VAL A 168 -3.44 -17.43 -13.26
N MET A 169 -4.21 -16.93 -12.29
CA MET A 169 -3.87 -16.98 -10.87
C MET A 169 -5.09 -17.45 -10.08
N THR A 170 -4.85 -17.98 -8.89
CA THR A 170 -5.92 -18.15 -7.90
C THR A 170 -6.18 -16.79 -7.26
N GLU A 171 -7.22 -16.12 -7.73
CA GLU A 171 -7.58 -14.79 -7.27
C GLU A 171 -8.40 -14.87 -5.99
N GLN A 172 -8.28 -13.85 -5.15
CA GLN A 172 -8.90 -13.79 -3.84
C GLN A 172 -9.52 -12.43 -3.61
N GLN A 173 -10.66 -12.40 -2.93
CA GLN A 173 -11.27 -11.18 -2.43
C GLN A 173 -11.35 -11.26 -0.91
N PHE A 174 -10.83 -10.21 -0.26
CA PHE A 174 -10.90 -10.01 1.19
C PHE A 174 -11.81 -8.84 1.51
N THR A 175 -12.53 -8.93 2.61
CA THR A 175 -13.39 -7.86 3.10
C THR A 175 -13.12 -7.58 4.58
N ARG A 176 -13.24 -6.31 4.95
CA ARG A 176 -13.26 -5.85 6.34
C ARG A 176 -14.55 -5.08 6.54
N SER A 177 -15.36 -5.50 7.49
CA SER A 177 -16.60 -4.78 7.84
C SER A 177 -16.26 -3.48 8.53
N GLY A 178 -16.99 -2.40 8.19
CA GLY A 178 -16.84 -1.13 8.85
C GLY A 178 -17.29 -1.17 10.30
N ASN A 179 -16.66 -0.31 11.14
CA ASN A 179 -17.15 -0.07 12.50
C ASN A 179 -18.38 0.83 12.41
N ILE A 180 -19.53 0.21 12.26
CA ILE A 180 -20.81 0.88 12.43
C ILE A 180 -21.13 0.81 13.92
N GLY A 181 -20.62 1.76 14.66
CA GLY A 181 -20.96 1.95 16.05
C GLY A 181 -21.99 3.05 16.21
#